data_402d91dd20e0aafe34d1a0c0a614d3bc
#
_entry.id   402d91dd20e0aafe34d1a0c0a614d3bc
#
_cell.length_a   1.000
_cell.length_b   1.000
_cell.length_c   1.000
_cell.angle_alpha   90.00
_cell.angle_beta   90.00
_cell.angle_gamma   90.00
#
_symmetry.space_group_name_H-M   'P 1'
#
loop_
_entity.id
_entity.type
_entity.pdbx_description
1 polymer ?
#
loop_
_entity_poly.entity_id
_entity_poly.type
_entity_poly.pdbx_seq_one_letter_code
_entity_poly.pdbx_strand_id
1 'polypeptide(L)'
;MKKRFVLLSALFLSFKFIFSQSINPDNVKSISFQKQNENKFSNIFVGTINEKFSLSFDILSGLEHDLYYVIEHCDFNWEKSQLIKSEYIQGFDDVKIENYSSSFNTYQIYTHYNISFPNSNTSFKKSGNYIIKIIDEYGNVIFRRKFILYENLVTVQTEIKRSREVEFINEKQVVNFEINPINIQLNNPSKTVKVKVFRNSELNYSVDNIRPQYNMGRKLIYKYDKELSFWGGNEYLFFENKFVRNTSINIRGFDLEEIYSNFLFEDFSRKNRKYTYNPDINGGFLFNVNNSSNAEFEADYVNIHFYLQKPKGFNSENKIYVVGDFNNYEISEEYLMAYNSRNNLFELVLKLKQGFYNYKYIAVNKEKKIIHGEISGNFDETENEYNVIVYYRNYGERFDRVVGVGKGLSQFITN
;
A
#
# COMPACT_ATOMS: atom_id res chain seq x y z
N MET A 1 -19.49 25.59 80.06
CA MET A 1 -19.53 24.70 78.92
C MET A 1 -19.46 25.48 77.62
N LYS A 2 -18.31 25.53 76.95
CA LYS A 2 -18.10 26.24 75.65
C LYS A 2 -17.96 25.18 74.59
N LYS A 3 -18.93 25.11 73.64
CA LYS A 3 -18.87 24.26 72.48
C LYS A 3 -17.97 24.93 71.44
N ARG A 4 -16.85 24.25 71.05
CA ARG A 4 -16.01 24.65 69.92
C ARG A 4 -16.64 24.06 68.65
N PHE A 5 -17.01 24.94 67.69
CA PHE A 5 -17.32 24.58 66.34
C PHE A 5 -16.03 24.42 65.55
N VAL A 6 -15.76 23.24 65.04
CA VAL A 6 -14.69 22.99 64.12
C VAL A 6 -15.24 23.12 62.69
N LEU A 7 -14.83 24.16 61.97
CA LEU A 7 -15.17 24.38 60.57
C LEU A 7 -14.20 23.50 59.72
N LEU A 8 -14.73 22.41 59.15
CA LEU A 8 -14.00 21.61 58.18
C LEU A 8 -14.17 22.25 56.81
N SER A 9 -13.13 23.00 56.31
CA SER A 9 -13.11 23.46 54.93
C SER A 9 -12.71 22.31 54.00
N ALA A 10 -13.69 21.75 53.26
CA ALA A 10 -13.42 20.82 52.21
C ALA A 10 -12.82 21.54 51.01
N LEU A 11 -11.53 21.34 50.78
CA LEU A 11 -10.80 21.77 49.60
C LEU A 11 -11.20 20.87 48.43
N PHE A 12 -12.13 21.33 47.58
CA PHE A 12 -12.42 20.66 46.32
C PHE A 12 -11.26 20.87 45.36
N LEU A 13 -10.32 19.94 45.32
CA LEU A 13 -9.37 19.83 44.20
C LEU A 13 -10.16 19.34 42.98
N SER A 14 -10.50 20.25 42.10
CA SER A 14 -10.99 19.93 40.77
C SER A 14 -9.82 19.33 39.97
N PHE A 15 -9.68 18.01 39.97
CA PHE A 15 -8.88 17.29 39.00
C PHE A 15 -9.53 17.53 37.63
N LYS A 16 -9.00 18.44 36.85
CA LYS A 16 -9.24 18.46 35.42
C LYS A 16 -8.57 17.19 34.87
N PHE A 17 -9.37 16.16 34.62
CA PHE A 17 -8.96 15.08 33.73
C PHE A 17 -8.73 15.72 32.37
N ILE A 18 -7.48 15.98 32.04
CA ILE A 18 -7.05 16.23 30.67
C ILE A 18 -7.20 14.88 29.99
N PHE A 19 -8.34 14.64 29.35
CA PHE A 19 -8.47 13.54 28.41
C PHE A 19 -7.51 13.88 27.28
N SER A 20 -6.33 13.25 27.28
CA SER A 20 -5.50 13.13 26.09
C SER A 20 -6.38 12.51 25.01
N GLN A 21 -6.70 13.29 23.98
CA GLN A 21 -7.38 12.78 22.80
C GLN A 21 -6.34 11.97 22.01
N SER A 22 -6.23 10.69 22.34
CA SER A 22 -5.49 9.75 21.48
C SER A 22 -6.14 9.75 20.10
N ILE A 23 -5.33 9.91 19.06
CA ILE A 23 -5.82 9.85 17.67
C ILE A 23 -6.36 8.45 17.44
N ASN A 24 -7.65 8.36 17.09
CA ASN A 24 -8.22 7.10 16.67
C ASN A 24 -7.58 6.71 15.31
N PRO A 25 -6.92 5.55 15.20
CA PRO A 25 -6.37 5.09 13.92
C PRO A 25 -7.38 5.08 12.78
N ASP A 26 -8.67 4.85 13.07
CA ASP A 26 -9.76 4.87 12.07
C ASP A 26 -9.96 6.24 11.42
N ASN A 27 -9.51 7.32 12.06
CA ASN A 27 -9.55 8.67 11.51
C ASN A 27 -8.38 8.99 10.59
N VAL A 28 -7.38 8.11 10.48
CA VAL A 28 -6.24 8.30 9.58
C VAL A 28 -6.58 7.69 8.23
N LYS A 29 -6.58 8.53 7.20
CA LYS A 29 -6.97 8.15 5.83
C LYS A 29 -5.95 8.63 4.81
N SER A 30 -6.08 8.17 3.58
CA SER A 30 -5.30 8.64 2.42
C SER A 30 -3.78 8.51 2.58
N ILE A 31 -3.31 7.52 3.35
CA ILE A 31 -1.88 7.31 3.56
C ILE A 31 -1.25 6.85 2.26
N SER A 32 -0.30 7.63 1.73
CA SER A 32 0.30 7.35 0.42
C SER A 32 1.73 7.84 0.30
N PHE A 33 2.52 7.11 -0.46
CA PHE A 33 3.81 7.59 -0.96
C PHE A 33 3.64 8.19 -2.35
N GLN A 34 4.45 9.21 -2.63
CA GLN A 34 4.57 9.81 -3.94
C GLN A 34 6.04 10.06 -4.27
N LYS A 35 6.48 9.66 -5.45
CA LYS A 35 7.79 10.05 -5.98
C LYS A 35 7.74 11.47 -6.49
N GLN A 36 8.86 12.18 -6.36
CA GLN A 36 8.96 13.49 -6.98
C GLN A 36 8.79 13.36 -8.50
N ASN A 37 7.91 14.21 -9.08
CA ASN A 37 7.56 14.24 -10.52
C ASN A 37 6.69 13.06 -11.02
N GLU A 38 6.15 12.22 -10.15
CA GLU A 38 5.12 11.26 -10.50
C GLU A 38 3.77 11.73 -9.95
N ASN A 39 2.71 11.58 -10.76
CA ASN A 39 1.36 11.95 -10.32
C ASN A 39 0.61 10.78 -9.65
N LYS A 40 1.23 9.59 -9.61
CA LYS A 40 0.63 8.38 -9.02
C LYS A 40 1.01 8.25 -7.55
N PHE A 41 0.03 7.97 -6.72
CA PHE A 41 0.23 7.55 -5.34
C PHE A 41 0.41 6.03 -5.24
N SER A 42 1.17 5.59 -4.25
CA SER A 42 1.39 4.18 -3.97
C SER A 42 1.40 3.91 -2.47
N ASN A 43 1.04 2.69 -2.09
CA ASN A 43 1.12 2.21 -0.70
C ASN A 43 2.56 1.90 -0.25
N ILE A 44 3.49 1.74 -1.21
CA ILE A 44 4.91 1.46 -0.98
C ILE A 44 5.79 2.33 -1.86
N PHE A 45 6.88 2.80 -1.31
CA PHE A 45 7.94 3.44 -2.07
C PHE A 45 9.12 2.50 -2.26
N VAL A 46 9.59 2.39 -3.52
CA VAL A 46 10.84 1.71 -3.88
C VAL A 46 11.66 2.66 -4.73
N GLY A 47 12.81 3.09 -4.21
CA GLY A 47 13.66 4.08 -4.88
C GLY A 47 15.12 4.00 -4.48
N THR A 48 15.98 4.78 -5.14
CA THR A 48 17.39 4.88 -4.75
C THR A 48 17.56 5.67 -3.46
N ILE A 49 18.69 5.51 -2.77
CA ILE A 49 18.98 6.17 -1.47
C ILE A 49 18.78 7.68 -1.53
N ASN A 50 19.10 8.31 -2.67
CA ASN A 50 19.02 9.78 -2.83
C ASN A 50 17.76 10.24 -3.58
N GLU A 51 16.88 9.32 -3.96
CA GLU A 51 15.63 9.66 -4.65
C GLU A 51 14.68 10.38 -3.70
N LYS A 52 14.08 11.47 -4.20
CA LYS A 52 13.14 12.25 -3.40
C LYS A 52 11.75 11.65 -3.46
N PHE A 53 11.13 11.53 -2.31
CA PHE A 53 9.76 11.06 -2.16
C PHE A 53 9.08 11.75 -0.99
N SER A 54 7.76 11.68 -0.94
CA SER A 54 6.96 12.12 0.20
C SER A 54 6.05 11.01 0.71
N LEU A 55 5.74 11.09 2.00
CA LEU A 55 4.64 10.37 2.64
C LEU A 55 3.60 11.39 3.06
N SER A 56 2.36 11.23 2.61
CA SER A 56 1.24 12.06 3.00
C SER A 56 0.11 11.24 3.60
N PHE A 57 -0.70 11.88 4.44
CA PHE A 57 -1.88 11.29 5.07
C PHE A 57 -2.78 12.38 5.63
N ASP A 58 -4.04 12.02 5.86
CA ASP A 58 -5.06 12.91 6.42
C ASP A 58 -5.55 12.41 7.77
N ILE A 59 -5.89 13.35 8.68
CA ILE A 59 -6.59 13.06 9.94
C ILE A 59 -7.97 13.74 9.89
N LEU A 60 -9.03 12.91 9.96
CA LEU A 60 -10.42 13.36 9.80
C LEU A 60 -11.02 14.03 11.04
N SER A 61 -10.23 14.46 12.01
CA SER A 61 -10.71 15.24 13.17
C SER A 61 -10.85 16.73 12.88
N GLY A 62 -10.17 17.22 11.83
CA GLY A 62 -10.03 18.65 11.55
C GLY A 62 -9.22 19.41 12.61
N LEU A 63 -8.61 18.71 13.56
CA LEU A 63 -7.73 19.27 14.58
C LEU A 63 -6.27 19.07 14.15
N GLU A 64 -5.44 20.02 14.51
CA GLU A 64 -3.99 19.90 14.40
C GLU A 64 -3.47 19.05 15.55
N HIS A 65 -2.62 18.07 15.23
CA HIS A 65 -1.98 17.19 16.19
C HIS A 65 -0.47 17.28 16.09
N ASP A 66 0.21 17.27 17.22
CA ASP A 66 1.66 17.19 17.27
C ASP A 66 2.11 15.77 16.95
N LEU A 67 2.52 15.57 15.69
CA LEU A 67 2.94 14.29 15.17
C LEU A 67 4.44 14.27 14.88
N TYR A 68 5.03 13.11 15.06
CA TYR A 68 6.45 12.88 14.85
C TYR A 68 6.63 11.66 13.94
N TYR A 69 7.75 11.61 13.22
CA TYR A 69 8.12 10.42 12.47
C TYR A 69 9.37 9.76 13.05
N VAL A 70 9.34 8.43 13.10
CA VAL A 70 10.47 7.60 13.51
C VAL A 70 10.76 6.60 12.41
N ILE A 71 12.05 6.41 12.07
CA ILE A 71 12.48 5.55 10.98
C ILE A 71 13.30 4.38 11.56
N GLU A 72 12.92 3.17 11.17
CA GLU A 72 13.65 1.94 11.49
C GLU A 72 14.20 1.29 10.23
N HIS A 73 15.47 0.92 10.26
CA HIS A 73 16.09 0.08 9.25
C HIS A 73 15.81 -1.39 9.59
N CYS A 74 15.36 -2.15 8.58
CA CYS A 74 14.97 -3.55 8.73
C CYS A 74 15.82 -4.46 7.84
N ASP A 75 15.85 -5.74 8.19
CA ASP A 75 16.42 -6.80 7.37
C ASP A 75 15.46 -7.28 6.26
N PHE A 76 15.85 -8.31 5.54
CA PHE A 76 15.04 -8.95 4.48
C PHE A 76 13.64 -9.37 4.96
N ASN A 77 13.49 -9.80 6.21
CA ASN A 77 12.22 -10.26 6.77
C ASN A 77 11.40 -9.13 7.41
N TRP A 78 11.82 -7.88 7.27
CA TRP A 78 11.21 -6.70 7.90
C TRP A 78 11.37 -6.67 9.43
N GLU A 79 12.31 -7.44 9.97
CA GLU A 79 12.71 -7.34 11.37
C GLU A 79 13.75 -6.23 11.54
N LYS A 80 13.74 -5.55 12.68
CA LYS A 80 14.67 -4.48 12.97
C LYS A 80 16.11 -4.97 12.80
N SER A 81 16.92 -4.27 12.02
CA SER A 81 18.32 -4.62 11.79
C SER A 81 19.18 -4.36 13.03
N GLN A 82 20.40 -4.91 13.01
CA GLN A 82 21.39 -4.71 14.10
C GLN A 82 22.13 -3.37 14.01
N LEU A 83 21.79 -2.53 13.02
CA LEU A 83 22.40 -1.22 12.88
C LEU A 83 21.87 -0.24 13.93
N ILE A 84 22.76 0.59 14.49
CA ILE A 84 22.35 1.73 15.29
C ILE A 84 21.93 2.87 14.36
N LYS A 85 21.09 3.78 14.84
CA LYS A 85 20.43 4.83 14.04
C LYS A 85 21.41 5.69 13.24
N SER A 86 22.50 6.12 13.83
CA SER A 86 23.55 6.92 13.16
C SER A 86 24.28 6.22 12.01
N GLU A 87 24.15 4.90 11.89
CA GLU A 87 24.75 4.14 10.79
C GLU A 87 23.92 4.19 9.50
N TYR A 88 22.58 4.33 9.61
CA TYR A 88 21.67 4.31 8.45
C TYR A 88 20.97 5.64 8.20
N ILE A 89 20.88 6.54 9.19
CA ILE A 89 20.38 7.90 9.05
C ILE A 89 21.52 8.90 9.24
N GLN A 90 21.54 9.94 8.44
CA GLN A 90 22.29 11.16 8.68
C GLN A 90 21.30 12.22 9.18
N GLY A 91 21.62 12.85 10.32
CA GLY A 91 20.74 13.76 11.03
C GLY A 91 19.92 13.04 12.10
N PHE A 92 18.66 13.39 12.21
CA PHE A 92 17.77 12.94 13.27
C PHE A 92 16.48 12.37 12.70
N ASP A 93 15.81 11.52 13.43
CA ASP A 93 14.39 11.21 13.36
C ASP A 93 13.79 11.45 14.75
N ASP A 94 12.53 11.15 14.98
CA ASP A 94 11.76 11.67 16.12
C ASP A 94 11.58 13.20 16.00
N VAL A 95 11.33 13.60 14.75
CA VAL A 95 11.18 15.00 14.34
C VAL A 95 9.70 15.30 14.16
N LYS A 96 9.26 16.43 14.71
CA LYS A 96 7.89 16.94 14.54
C LYS A 96 7.60 17.19 13.06
N ILE A 97 6.39 16.82 12.64
CA ILE A 97 5.90 17.08 11.29
C ILE A 97 5.31 18.49 11.28
N GLU A 98 6.02 19.40 10.62
CA GLU A 98 5.63 20.81 10.55
C GLU A 98 4.84 21.17 9.29
N ASN A 99 4.93 20.32 8.24
CA ASN A 99 4.22 20.56 7.00
C ASN A 99 2.85 19.89 7.04
N TYR A 100 1.84 20.70 7.44
CA TYR A 100 0.44 20.31 7.44
C TYR A 100 -0.44 21.48 7.05
N SER A 101 -1.65 21.18 6.57
CA SER A 101 -2.65 22.16 6.19
C SER A 101 -4.05 21.64 6.49
N SER A 102 -4.92 22.51 7.02
CA SER A 102 -6.34 22.19 7.15
C SER A 102 -6.99 22.11 5.77
N SER A 103 -7.98 21.23 5.62
CA SER A 103 -8.79 21.14 4.41
C SER A 103 -9.52 22.47 4.16
N PHE A 104 -9.75 22.77 2.90
CA PHE A 104 -10.42 24.00 2.49
C PHE A 104 -11.64 23.69 1.62
N ASN A 105 -12.78 24.29 1.98
CA ASN A 105 -14.04 24.17 1.26
C ASN A 105 -14.53 22.71 1.09
N THR A 106 -14.35 21.90 2.15
CA THR A 106 -14.74 20.50 2.20
C THR A 106 -15.88 20.26 3.19
N TYR A 107 -16.76 19.31 2.94
CA TYR A 107 -17.81 18.88 3.88
C TYR A 107 -17.20 18.11 5.06
N GLN A 108 -16.30 17.16 4.76
CA GLN A 108 -15.50 16.49 5.79
C GLN A 108 -14.24 17.32 6.05
N ILE A 109 -14.17 17.94 7.23
CA ILE A 109 -12.96 18.64 7.66
C ILE A 109 -11.87 17.61 7.99
N TYR A 110 -10.65 17.86 7.53
CA TYR A 110 -9.45 17.06 7.84
C TYR A 110 -8.21 17.93 7.87
N THR A 111 -7.15 17.43 8.51
CA THR A 111 -5.82 18.01 8.45
C THR A 111 -4.93 17.12 7.61
N HIS A 112 -4.36 17.68 6.55
CA HIS A 112 -3.42 17.01 5.64
C HIS A 112 -1.99 17.19 6.13
N TYR A 113 -1.25 16.09 6.29
CA TYR A 113 0.16 16.05 6.67
C TYR A 113 1.01 15.56 5.51
N ASN A 114 2.18 16.18 5.31
CA ASN A 114 3.14 15.77 4.28
C ASN A 114 4.56 15.78 4.82
N ILE A 115 5.33 14.72 4.54
CA ILE A 115 6.73 14.58 4.92
C ILE A 115 7.53 14.23 3.70
N SER A 116 8.46 15.07 3.28
CA SER A 116 9.36 14.80 2.17
C SER A 116 10.69 14.23 2.66
N PHE A 117 11.28 13.31 1.91
CA PHE A 117 12.60 12.74 2.15
C PHE A 117 13.44 12.75 0.86
N PRO A 118 14.79 12.93 1.00
CA PRO A 118 15.49 13.46 2.18
C PRO A 118 15.06 14.90 2.48
N ASN A 119 15.15 15.32 3.75
CA ASN A 119 14.89 16.68 4.20
C ASN A 119 16.08 17.24 5.02
N SER A 120 15.95 18.45 5.57
CA SER A 120 17.00 19.10 6.36
C SER A 120 17.41 18.32 7.61
N ASN A 121 16.48 17.56 8.17
CA ASN A 121 16.70 16.83 9.43
C ASN A 121 17.10 15.38 9.19
N THR A 122 16.68 14.77 8.06
CA THR A 122 16.82 13.32 7.86
C THR A 122 17.22 13.00 6.42
N SER A 123 18.33 12.26 6.26
CA SER A 123 18.71 11.63 5.01
C SER A 123 19.24 10.21 5.25
N PHE A 124 19.30 9.40 4.19
CA PHE A 124 19.61 7.99 4.29
C PHE A 124 21.06 7.70 3.87
N LYS A 125 21.74 6.83 4.62
CA LYS A 125 23.16 6.44 4.39
C LYS A 125 23.31 5.02 3.87
N LYS A 126 22.30 4.18 4.05
CA LYS A 126 22.32 2.75 3.71
C LYS A 126 21.12 2.38 2.87
N SER A 127 21.28 1.41 1.99
CA SER A 127 20.18 0.72 1.36
C SER A 127 19.59 -0.33 2.29
N GLY A 128 18.33 -0.71 2.07
CA GLY A 128 17.65 -1.72 2.88
C GLY A 128 16.14 -1.54 2.88
N ASN A 129 15.49 -2.35 3.69
CA ASN A 129 14.11 -2.17 4.05
C ASN A 129 13.99 -1.15 5.18
N TYR A 130 12.96 -0.32 5.10
CA TYR A 130 12.69 0.70 6.10
C TYR A 130 11.22 0.69 6.51
N ILE A 131 10.97 0.94 7.79
CA ILE A 131 9.64 1.22 8.31
C ILE A 131 9.63 2.63 8.85
N ILE A 132 8.76 3.49 8.31
CA ILE A 132 8.41 4.76 8.91
C ILE A 132 7.21 4.56 9.83
N LYS A 133 7.31 5.08 11.05
CA LYS A 133 6.24 5.11 12.06
C LYS A 133 5.85 6.55 12.27
N ILE A 134 4.58 6.84 12.22
CA ILE A 134 4.03 8.11 12.68
C ILE A 134 3.55 7.89 14.10
N ILE A 135 4.00 8.75 15.01
CA ILE A 135 3.71 8.68 16.43
C ILE A 135 3.12 10.00 16.92
N ASP A 136 2.34 9.95 18.00
CA ASP A 136 1.87 11.14 18.70
C ASP A 136 2.94 11.67 19.68
N GLU A 137 2.62 12.79 20.36
CA GLU A 137 3.49 13.42 21.37
C GLU A 137 3.78 12.52 22.58
N TYR A 138 3.00 11.45 22.80
CA TYR A 138 3.18 10.47 23.88
C TYR A 138 3.98 9.24 23.42
N GLY A 139 4.39 9.17 22.15
CA GLY A 139 5.10 8.04 21.57
C GLY A 139 4.21 6.87 21.14
N ASN A 140 2.88 7.03 21.13
CA ASN A 140 1.98 6.00 20.62
C ASN A 140 2.04 5.95 19.09
N VAL A 141 2.17 4.75 18.54
CA VAL A 141 2.22 4.57 17.09
C VAL A 141 0.82 4.68 16.51
N ILE A 142 0.63 5.67 15.63
CA ILE A 142 -0.62 5.91 14.91
C ILE A 142 -0.73 4.97 13.71
N PHE A 143 0.31 4.94 12.86
CA PHE A 143 0.41 3.97 11.77
C PHE A 143 1.87 3.71 11.39
N ARG A 144 2.07 2.71 10.51
CA ARG A 144 3.37 2.33 9.95
C ARG A 144 3.26 2.15 8.46
N ARG A 145 4.35 2.48 7.73
CA ARG A 145 4.48 2.19 6.29
C ARG A 145 5.86 1.65 5.97
N LYS A 146 5.89 0.73 5.02
CA LYS A 146 7.11 0.09 4.51
C LYS A 146 7.61 0.83 3.29
N PHE A 147 8.93 1.01 3.18
CA PHE A 147 9.57 1.49 1.95
C PHE A 147 10.94 0.83 1.78
N ILE A 148 11.45 0.85 0.56
CA ILE A 148 12.71 0.19 0.19
C ILE A 148 13.61 1.20 -0.48
N LEU A 149 14.85 1.31 0.01
CA LEU A 149 15.91 2.10 -0.61
C LEU A 149 16.98 1.19 -1.16
N TYR A 150 17.40 1.40 -2.42
CA TYR A 150 18.38 0.54 -3.06
C TYR A 150 19.57 1.30 -3.63
N GLU A 151 20.65 0.55 -3.88
CA GLU A 151 21.85 0.98 -4.59
C GLU A 151 21.89 0.33 -5.97
N ASN A 152 22.41 1.02 -6.99
CA ASN A 152 22.56 0.48 -8.35
C ASN A 152 23.90 -0.27 -8.49
N LEU A 153 24.07 -1.36 -7.77
CA LEU A 153 25.30 -2.17 -7.79
C LEU A 153 25.16 -3.41 -8.70
N VAL A 154 23.92 -3.77 -9.03
CA VAL A 154 23.61 -4.81 -10.01
C VAL A 154 22.54 -4.32 -10.98
N THR A 155 22.54 -4.82 -12.21
CA THR A 155 21.39 -4.71 -13.13
C THR A 155 20.57 -6.00 -13.02
N VAL A 156 19.25 -5.84 -13.08
CA VAL A 156 18.30 -6.95 -13.08
C VAL A 156 17.49 -6.87 -14.38
N GLN A 157 17.74 -7.81 -15.27
CA GLN A 157 16.98 -7.96 -16.51
C GLN A 157 15.82 -8.90 -16.26
N THR A 158 14.59 -8.44 -16.44
CA THR A 158 13.37 -9.21 -16.15
C THR A 158 12.60 -9.47 -17.44
N GLU A 159 12.11 -10.68 -17.60
CA GLU A 159 11.30 -11.12 -18.72
C GLU A 159 10.05 -11.85 -18.18
N ILE A 160 8.87 -11.46 -18.65
CA ILE A 160 7.61 -12.08 -18.25
C ILE A 160 7.19 -13.08 -19.34
N LYS A 161 6.87 -14.30 -18.92
CA LYS A 161 6.44 -15.40 -19.78
C LYS A 161 5.09 -15.96 -19.37
N ARG A 162 4.43 -16.62 -20.30
CA ARG A 162 3.28 -17.48 -19.98
C ARG A 162 3.74 -18.68 -19.17
N SER A 163 2.85 -19.20 -18.34
CA SER A 163 3.12 -20.48 -17.66
C SER A 163 3.31 -21.61 -18.67
N ARG A 164 4.27 -22.50 -18.39
CA ARG A 164 4.45 -23.75 -19.14
C ARG A 164 3.67 -24.91 -18.55
N GLU A 165 3.05 -24.73 -17.39
CA GLU A 165 2.11 -25.71 -16.84
C GLU A 165 0.81 -25.64 -17.66
N VAL A 166 0.52 -26.72 -18.40
CA VAL A 166 -0.62 -26.77 -19.33
C VAL A 166 -1.96 -26.39 -18.68
N GLU A 167 -2.15 -26.77 -17.42
CA GLU A 167 -3.33 -26.45 -16.63
C GLU A 167 -3.51 -24.93 -16.42
N PHE A 168 -2.40 -24.17 -16.31
CA PHE A 168 -2.40 -22.75 -15.96
C PHE A 168 -1.85 -21.84 -17.05
N ILE A 169 -1.69 -22.36 -18.28
CA ILE A 169 -1.03 -21.65 -19.38
C ILE A 169 -1.74 -20.33 -19.74
N ASN A 170 -3.07 -20.28 -19.57
CA ASN A 170 -3.88 -19.09 -19.84
C ASN A 170 -4.22 -18.29 -18.57
N GLU A 171 -3.66 -18.65 -17.41
CA GLU A 171 -4.04 -18.04 -16.13
C GLU A 171 -2.87 -17.45 -15.35
N LYS A 172 -1.63 -17.94 -15.62
CA LYS A 172 -0.47 -17.54 -14.85
C LYS A 172 0.62 -16.91 -15.72
N GLN A 173 1.35 -16.01 -15.10
CA GLN A 173 2.54 -15.35 -15.63
C GLN A 173 3.76 -15.79 -14.83
N VAL A 174 4.89 -16.02 -15.50
CA VAL A 174 6.15 -16.48 -14.91
C VAL A 174 7.18 -15.37 -15.04
N VAL A 175 7.84 -15.06 -13.94
CA VAL A 175 8.86 -14.00 -13.87
C VAL A 175 10.26 -14.62 -13.97
N ASN A 176 10.88 -14.52 -15.14
CA ASN A 176 12.27 -14.87 -15.34
C ASN A 176 13.15 -13.63 -15.16
N PHE A 177 14.31 -13.77 -14.54
CA PHE A 177 15.24 -12.65 -14.44
C PHE A 177 16.69 -13.10 -14.32
N GLU A 178 17.57 -12.16 -14.66
CA GLU A 178 19.02 -12.32 -14.57
C GLU A 178 19.63 -11.15 -13.79
N ILE A 179 20.49 -11.44 -12.82
CA ILE A 179 21.20 -10.45 -12.01
C ILE A 179 22.63 -10.37 -12.52
N ASN A 180 23.05 -9.18 -12.99
CA ASN A 180 24.39 -8.91 -13.48
C ASN A 180 25.07 -7.91 -12.53
N PRO A 181 26.11 -8.34 -11.76
CA PRO A 181 26.90 -7.44 -10.93
C PRO A 181 27.65 -6.41 -11.78
N ILE A 182 27.55 -5.13 -11.40
CA ILE A 182 28.29 -4.01 -12.03
C ILE A 182 29.48 -3.64 -11.13
N ASN A 183 29.18 -3.08 -9.97
CA ASN A 183 30.15 -2.51 -9.04
C ASN A 183 30.22 -3.27 -7.71
N ILE A 184 29.91 -4.55 -7.73
CA ILE A 184 29.93 -5.42 -6.56
C ILE A 184 30.38 -6.83 -6.93
N GLN A 185 31.06 -7.50 -6.03
CA GLN A 185 31.31 -8.94 -6.12
C GLN A 185 30.36 -9.66 -5.18
N LEU A 186 29.54 -10.54 -5.73
CA LEU A 186 28.59 -11.37 -4.96
C LEU A 186 29.29 -12.68 -4.57
N ASN A 187 29.80 -12.76 -3.35
CA ASN A 187 30.50 -13.93 -2.84
C ASN A 187 29.51 -14.99 -2.39
N ASN A 188 29.64 -16.23 -2.84
CA ASN A 188 28.77 -17.36 -2.50
C ASN A 188 27.27 -17.03 -2.65
N PRO A 189 26.80 -16.61 -3.85
CA PRO A 189 25.50 -16.01 -4.03
C PRO A 189 24.32 -16.90 -3.59
N SER A 190 24.46 -18.22 -3.65
CA SER A 190 23.43 -19.16 -3.17
C SER A 190 23.11 -19.04 -1.68
N LYS A 191 24.00 -18.40 -0.89
CA LYS A 191 23.81 -18.17 0.56
C LYS A 191 23.65 -16.70 0.93
N THR A 192 24.25 -15.80 0.16
CA THR A 192 24.37 -14.37 0.49
C THR A 192 23.42 -13.47 -0.29
N VAL A 193 22.91 -13.96 -1.44
CA VAL A 193 21.90 -13.23 -2.25
C VAL A 193 20.54 -13.78 -1.93
N LYS A 194 19.60 -12.87 -1.64
CA LYS A 194 18.18 -13.17 -1.51
C LYS A 194 17.41 -12.30 -2.50
N VAL A 195 16.28 -12.77 -2.95
CA VAL A 195 15.41 -12.01 -3.84
C VAL A 195 14.00 -11.98 -3.29
N LYS A 196 13.30 -10.89 -3.58
CA LYS A 196 11.87 -10.75 -3.31
C LYS A 196 11.20 -10.30 -4.60
N VAL A 197 10.20 -11.04 -5.06
CA VAL A 197 9.47 -10.74 -6.29
C VAL A 197 8.00 -10.51 -5.95
N PHE A 198 7.44 -9.42 -6.40
CA PHE A 198 6.02 -9.11 -6.19
C PHE A 198 5.42 -8.42 -7.41
N ARG A 199 4.11 -8.56 -7.55
CA ARG A 199 3.32 -7.99 -8.62
C ARG A 199 2.74 -6.65 -8.18
N ASN A 200 2.79 -5.66 -9.06
CA ASN A 200 2.28 -4.31 -8.83
C ASN A 200 2.84 -3.75 -7.50
N SER A 201 2.00 -3.24 -6.61
CA SER A 201 2.38 -2.79 -5.27
C SER A 201 2.05 -3.81 -4.16
N GLU A 202 1.75 -5.07 -4.53
CA GLU A 202 1.27 -6.13 -3.63
C GLU A 202 2.43 -6.78 -2.83
N LEU A 203 3.24 -6.00 -2.12
CA LEU A 203 4.41 -6.49 -1.36
C LEU A 203 4.07 -7.62 -0.37
N ASN A 204 2.87 -7.59 0.23
CA ASN A 204 2.45 -8.60 1.20
C ASN A 204 2.24 -10.00 0.57
N TYR A 205 2.15 -10.09 -0.75
CA TYR A 205 2.01 -11.33 -1.53
C TYR A 205 3.26 -11.64 -2.35
N SER A 206 4.42 -11.18 -1.88
CA SER A 206 5.69 -11.43 -2.54
C SER A 206 6.11 -12.90 -2.47
N VAL A 207 6.78 -13.35 -3.53
CA VAL A 207 7.53 -14.61 -3.54
C VAL A 207 8.96 -14.31 -3.12
N ASP A 208 9.47 -15.08 -2.18
CA ASP A 208 10.83 -14.95 -1.65
C ASP A 208 11.51 -16.31 -1.47
N ASN A 209 12.71 -16.32 -0.88
CA ASN A 209 13.51 -17.53 -0.62
C ASN A 209 13.93 -18.32 -1.87
N ILE A 210 13.94 -17.69 -3.04
CA ILE A 210 14.38 -18.28 -4.30
C ILE A 210 15.89 -18.11 -4.42
N ARG A 211 16.60 -19.21 -4.71
CA ARG A 211 18.05 -19.22 -4.96
C ARG A 211 18.34 -19.11 -6.45
N PRO A 212 19.55 -18.63 -6.86
CA PRO A 212 19.93 -18.71 -8.26
C PRO A 212 19.85 -20.17 -8.76
N GLN A 213 19.21 -20.38 -9.91
CA GLN A 213 19.14 -21.68 -10.55
C GLN A 213 20.48 -22.03 -11.20
N TYR A 214 21.11 -21.02 -11.84
CA TYR A 214 22.41 -21.15 -12.47
C TYR A 214 23.29 -19.95 -12.14
N ASN A 215 24.59 -20.22 -12.02
CA ASN A 215 25.64 -19.20 -11.93
C ASN A 215 26.51 -19.31 -13.20
N MET A 216 26.45 -18.30 -14.07
CA MET A 216 27.26 -18.21 -15.29
C MET A 216 28.29 -17.11 -15.16
N GLY A 217 29.49 -17.46 -14.73
CA GLY A 217 30.51 -16.48 -14.37
C GLY A 217 30.06 -15.65 -13.18
N ARG A 218 29.84 -14.34 -13.40
CA ARG A 218 29.32 -13.42 -12.38
C ARG A 218 27.80 -13.27 -12.39
N LYS A 219 27.12 -13.75 -13.46
CA LYS A 219 25.69 -13.63 -13.70
C LYS A 219 24.92 -14.68 -12.90
N LEU A 220 23.84 -14.28 -12.24
CA LEU A 220 22.91 -15.17 -11.55
C LEU A 220 21.61 -15.25 -12.36
N ILE A 221 21.14 -16.47 -12.61
CA ILE A 221 19.99 -16.75 -13.47
C ILE A 221 18.88 -17.40 -12.65
N TYR A 222 17.65 -16.83 -12.80
CA TYR A 222 16.42 -17.29 -12.17
C TYR A 222 15.38 -17.54 -13.26
N LYS A 223 15.15 -18.83 -13.61
CA LYS A 223 14.21 -19.27 -14.67
C LYS A 223 13.35 -20.42 -14.15
N TYR A 224 12.56 -20.13 -13.12
CA TYR A 224 11.71 -21.10 -12.43
C TYR A 224 10.27 -21.02 -12.92
N ASP A 225 9.75 -22.10 -13.48
CA ASP A 225 8.40 -22.14 -14.03
C ASP A 225 7.31 -22.23 -12.94
N LYS A 226 7.62 -22.78 -11.76
CA LYS A 226 6.66 -22.94 -10.65
C LYS A 226 6.82 -21.92 -9.55
N GLU A 227 8.05 -21.78 -9.03
CA GLU A 227 8.35 -20.97 -7.85
C GLU A 227 8.19 -19.47 -8.13
N LEU A 228 8.40 -19.06 -9.39
CA LEU A 228 8.24 -17.66 -9.84
C LEU A 228 6.97 -17.47 -10.69
N SER A 229 5.98 -18.31 -10.48
CA SER A 229 4.69 -18.27 -11.15
C SER A 229 3.67 -17.49 -10.32
N PHE A 230 3.01 -16.53 -10.96
CA PHE A 230 1.98 -15.67 -10.36
C PHE A 230 0.67 -15.85 -11.12
N TRP A 231 -0.45 -15.82 -10.40
CA TRP A 231 -1.75 -15.71 -11.04
C TRP A 231 -1.84 -14.36 -11.77
N GLY A 232 -2.19 -14.38 -13.05
CA GLY A 232 -2.29 -13.16 -13.86
C GLY A 232 -3.31 -12.17 -13.28
N GLY A 233 -4.39 -12.68 -12.69
CA GLY A 233 -5.49 -11.85 -12.23
C GLY A 233 -6.29 -11.33 -13.41
N ASN A 234 -6.83 -10.13 -13.28
CA ASN A 234 -7.54 -9.40 -14.34
C ASN A 234 -7.29 -7.90 -14.15
N GLU A 235 -7.53 -7.09 -15.18
CA GLU A 235 -7.47 -5.65 -15.11
C GLU A 235 -8.31 -5.13 -13.94
N TYR A 236 -7.82 -4.09 -13.26
CA TYR A 236 -8.54 -3.49 -12.15
C TYR A 236 -9.84 -2.84 -12.62
N LEU A 237 -10.83 -2.86 -11.77
CA LEU A 237 -11.99 -2.00 -11.89
C LEU A 237 -11.59 -0.59 -11.44
N PHE A 238 -12.35 0.42 -11.84
CA PHE A 238 -12.06 1.78 -11.44
C PHE A 238 -13.32 2.62 -11.27
N PHE A 239 -13.19 3.70 -10.52
CA PHE A 239 -14.11 4.83 -10.55
C PHE A 239 -13.33 6.14 -10.48
N GLU A 240 -13.95 7.22 -10.97
CA GLU A 240 -13.46 8.59 -10.84
C GLU A 240 -14.60 9.48 -10.36
N ASN A 241 -14.40 10.17 -9.24
CA ASN A 241 -15.38 11.08 -8.64
C ASN A 241 -14.85 12.51 -8.46
N LYS A 242 -13.98 12.97 -9.35
CA LYS A 242 -13.52 14.38 -9.35
C LYS A 242 -14.65 15.40 -9.37
N PHE A 243 -15.86 14.98 -9.81
CA PHE A 243 -17.12 15.69 -9.75
C PHE A 243 -18.09 14.91 -8.87
N VAL A 244 -18.10 15.17 -7.56
CA VAL A 244 -18.92 14.40 -6.59
C VAL A 244 -20.44 14.53 -6.84
N ARG A 245 -20.86 15.59 -7.54
CA ARG A 245 -22.27 15.89 -7.86
C ARG A 245 -22.69 15.41 -9.25
N ASN A 246 -21.89 14.56 -9.88
CA ASN A 246 -22.18 14.10 -11.23
C ASN A 246 -22.15 12.58 -11.30
N THR A 247 -22.96 12.03 -12.17
CA THR A 247 -22.81 10.64 -12.63
C THR A 247 -21.61 10.54 -13.59
N SER A 248 -21.00 9.38 -13.66
CA SER A 248 -19.92 9.08 -14.60
C SER A 248 -20.05 7.65 -15.14
N ILE A 249 -19.10 7.20 -15.94
CA ILE A 249 -19.15 5.86 -16.53
C ILE A 249 -19.31 4.74 -15.48
N ASN A 250 -18.78 4.93 -14.27
CA ASN A 250 -18.85 3.94 -13.19
C ASN A 250 -19.62 4.43 -11.95
N ILE A 251 -20.17 5.65 -11.98
CA ILE A 251 -20.99 6.22 -10.90
C ILE A 251 -22.40 6.44 -11.40
N ARG A 252 -23.37 5.67 -10.88
CA ARG A 252 -24.76 5.72 -11.28
C ARG A 252 -25.54 6.86 -10.64
N GLY A 253 -25.08 7.38 -9.49
CA GLY A 253 -25.78 8.41 -8.75
C GLY A 253 -24.97 8.97 -7.60
N PHE A 254 -25.47 10.04 -7.03
CA PHE A 254 -24.91 10.71 -5.86
C PHE A 254 -26.03 11.19 -4.94
N ASP A 255 -25.71 11.40 -3.68
CA ASP A 255 -26.60 12.02 -2.69
C ASP A 255 -25.74 12.86 -1.72
N LEU A 256 -26.37 13.76 -0.99
CA LEU A 256 -25.74 14.58 0.03
C LEU A 256 -26.51 14.44 1.34
N GLU A 257 -25.86 13.82 2.31
CA GLU A 257 -26.28 13.77 3.72
C GLU A 257 -25.38 14.71 4.52
N GLU A 258 -24.61 14.22 5.48
CA GLU A 258 -23.55 14.97 6.17
C GLU A 258 -22.36 15.23 5.24
N ILE A 259 -22.00 14.22 4.43
CA ILE A 259 -21.03 14.29 3.34
C ILE A 259 -21.64 13.67 2.07
N TYR A 260 -21.01 13.89 0.92
CA TYR A 260 -21.47 13.26 -0.31
C TYR A 260 -21.35 11.74 -0.25
N SER A 261 -22.31 11.09 -0.87
CA SER A 261 -22.30 9.66 -1.21
C SER A 261 -22.28 9.50 -2.72
N ASN A 262 -21.41 8.65 -3.25
CA ASN A 262 -21.40 8.23 -4.65
C ASN A 262 -21.73 6.74 -4.74
N PHE A 263 -22.70 6.39 -5.56
CA PHE A 263 -23.18 5.03 -5.76
C PHE A 263 -22.56 4.48 -7.05
N LEU A 264 -21.72 3.47 -6.95
CA LEU A 264 -21.18 2.81 -8.13
C LEU A 264 -22.26 1.97 -8.83
N PHE A 265 -22.06 1.67 -10.12
CA PHE A 265 -22.84 0.63 -10.78
C PHE A 265 -22.51 -0.74 -10.15
N GLU A 266 -23.42 -1.68 -10.29
CA GLU A 266 -23.23 -3.05 -9.83
C GLU A 266 -22.17 -3.74 -10.68
N ASP A 267 -21.14 -4.27 -10.02
CA ASP A 267 -20.14 -5.11 -10.66
C ASP A 267 -20.62 -6.57 -10.75
N PHE A 268 -20.05 -7.29 -11.70
CA PHE A 268 -20.34 -8.71 -11.93
C PHE A 268 -19.06 -9.52 -11.86
N SER A 269 -19.19 -10.78 -11.46
CA SER A 269 -18.06 -11.71 -11.58
C SER A 269 -17.59 -11.83 -13.03
N ARG A 270 -16.29 -11.72 -13.22
CA ARG A 270 -15.61 -11.88 -14.52
C ARG A 270 -14.94 -13.25 -14.69
N LYS A 271 -15.07 -14.14 -13.70
CA LYS A 271 -14.42 -15.45 -13.64
C LYS A 271 -14.57 -16.29 -14.90
N ASN A 272 -15.78 -16.27 -15.50
CA ASN A 272 -16.11 -17.07 -16.67
C ASN A 272 -16.30 -16.23 -17.95
N ARG A 273 -15.76 -15.01 -17.96
CA ARG A 273 -15.80 -14.13 -19.13
C ARG A 273 -14.48 -14.24 -19.89
N LYS A 274 -14.51 -13.90 -21.18
CA LYS A 274 -13.28 -13.72 -21.95
C LYS A 274 -12.52 -12.52 -21.41
N TYR A 275 -11.21 -12.57 -21.47
CA TYR A 275 -10.38 -11.43 -21.17
C TYR A 275 -10.76 -10.22 -22.04
N THR A 276 -10.74 -9.07 -21.42
CA THR A 276 -10.96 -7.79 -22.11
C THR A 276 -9.98 -6.79 -21.49
N TYR A 277 -9.12 -6.25 -22.32
CA TYR A 277 -8.18 -5.21 -21.90
C TYR A 277 -8.93 -3.93 -21.56
N ASN A 278 -8.72 -3.44 -20.35
CA ASN A 278 -9.18 -2.13 -19.89
C ASN A 278 -7.98 -1.44 -19.24
N PRO A 279 -7.46 -0.35 -19.83
CA PRO A 279 -6.34 0.38 -19.26
C PRO A 279 -6.61 0.77 -17.81
N ASP A 280 -5.65 0.47 -16.94
CA ASP A 280 -5.70 0.83 -15.55
C ASP A 280 -4.33 1.39 -15.07
N ILE A 281 -4.18 1.67 -13.79
CA ILE A 281 -2.91 2.12 -13.20
C ILE A 281 -2.37 1.10 -12.20
N ASN A 282 -2.60 -0.19 -12.46
CA ASN A 282 -2.09 -1.32 -11.69
C ASN A 282 -2.45 -1.25 -10.20
N GLY A 283 -3.72 -0.93 -9.90
CA GLY A 283 -4.26 -0.85 -8.55
C GLY A 283 -4.01 0.48 -7.83
N GLY A 284 -3.32 1.42 -8.47
CA GLY A 284 -3.02 2.74 -7.92
C GLY A 284 -4.24 3.65 -7.79
N PHE A 285 -4.01 4.84 -7.25
CA PHE A 285 -5.02 5.88 -7.11
C PHE A 285 -4.42 7.27 -7.25
N LEU A 286 -5.28 8.28 -7.49
CA LEU A 286 -4.92 9.69 -7.64
C LEU A 286 -5.96 10.55 -6.95
N PHE A 287 -5.55 11.56 -6.17
CA PHE A 287 -6.49 12.58 -5.72
C PHE A 287 -6.72 13.61 -6.83
N ASN A 288 -7.96 13.90 -7.12
CA ASN A 288 -8.33 14.79 -8.21
C ASN A 288 -9.64 15.51 -7.90
N VAL A 289 -9.64 16.81 -8.08
CA VAL A 289 -10.82 17.68 -7.89
C VAL A 289 -10.97 18.56 -9.13
N ASN A 290 -12.18 18.71 -9.60
CA ASN A 290 -12.43 19.63 -10.70
C ASN A 290 -12.16 21.08 -10.30
N ASN A 291 -11.50 21.83 -11.18
CA ASN A 291 -11.17 23.25 -11.01
C ASN A 291 -10.29 23.58 -9.79
N SER A 292 -9.52 22.60 -9.28
CA SER A 292 -8.50 22.83 -8.28
C SER A 292 -7.16 22.25 -8.72
N SER A 293 -6.08 22.97 -8.37
CA SER A 293 -4.70 22.47 -8.48
C SER A 293 -4.19 21.84 -7.17
N ASN A 294 -4.99 21.93 -6.09
CA ASN A 294 -4.59 21.57 -4.74
C ASN A 294 -5.46 20.45 -4.16
N ALA A 295 -5.58 19.34 -4.91
CA ALA A 295 -6.40 18.20 -4.50
C ALA A 295 -6.01 17.61 -3.13
N GLU A 296 -4.79 17.86 -2.66
CA GLU A 296 -4.32 17.36 -1.36
C GLU A 296 -5.16 17.86 -0.19
N PHE A 297 -5.64 19.12 -0.22
CA PHE A 297 -6.46 19.70 0.86
C PHE A 297 -7.80 20.31 0.40
N GLU A 298 -8.11 20.27 -0.91
CA GLU A 298 -9.42 20.68 -1.45
C GLU A 298 -10.30 19.51 -1.89
N ALA A 299 -9.76 18.29 -1.95
CA ALA A 299 -10.54 17.10 -2.26
C ALA A 299 -11.40 16.70 -1.05
N ASP A 300 -12.69 16.54 -1.26
CA ASP A 300 -13.61 16.13 -0.22
C ASP A 300 -13.53 14.61 0.05
N TYR A 301 -13.91 14.20 1.24
CA TYR A 301 -14.16 12.80 1.55
C TYR A 301 -15.60 12.45 1.21
N VAL A 302 -15.78 11.32 0.55
CA VAL A 302 -17.05 10.87 -0.02
C VAL A 302 -17.29 9.41 0.39
N ASN A 303 -18.52 9.07 0.77
CA ASN A 303 -18.93 7.71 0.95
C ASN A 303 -19.10 7.03 -0.41
N ILE A 304 -18.22 6.09 -0.74
CA ILE A 304 -18.28 5.32 -1.97
C ILE A 304 -19.00 4.00 -1.71
N HIS A 305 -20.11 3.80 -2.37
CA HIS A 305 -20.93 2.59 -2.25
C HIS A 305 -20.56 1.60 -3.35
N PHE A 306 -19.94 0.49 -2.96
CA PHE A 306 -19.56 -0.63 -3.82
C PHE A 306 -20.65 -1.68 -3.83
N TYR A 307 -20.95 -2.23 -5.02
CA TYR A 307 -21.95 -3.27 -5.22
C TYR A 307 -21.37 -4.36 -6.09
N LEU A 308 -21.47 -5.62 -5.65
CA LEU A 308 -21.09 -6.79 -6.43
C LEU A 308 -22.25 -7.78 -6.45
N GLN A 309 -22.74 -8.15 -7.62
CA GLN A 309 -23.70 -9.22 -7.73
C GLN A 309 -23.11 -10.55 -7.25
N LYS A 310 -23.88 -11.29 -6.46
CA LYS A 310 -23.42 -12.57 -5.95
C LYS A 310 -23.00 -13.49 -7.11
N PRO A 311 -21.74 -13.93 -7.15
CA PRO A 311 -21.29 -14.82 -8.20
C PRO A 311 -22.06 -16.14 -8.17
N LYS A 312 -22.39 -16.68 -9.35
CA LYS A 312 -23.10 -17.95 -9.46
C LYS A 312 -22.25 -19.08 -8.85
N GLY A 313 -22.83 -19.82 -7.89
CA GLY A 313 -22.14 -20.91 -7.21
C GLY A 313 -21.15 -20.46 -6.14
N PHE A 314 -21.13 -19.17 -5.78
CA PHE A 314 -20.26 -18.66 -4.72
C PHE A 314 -20.57 -19.31 -3.36
N ASN A 315 -19.56 -19.88 -2.73
CA ASN A 315 -19.69 -20.48 -1.41
C ASN A 315 -19.95 -19.40 -0.37
N SER A 316 -21.08 -19.45 0.31
CA SER A 316 -21.49 -18.47 1.33
C SER A 316 -20.57 -18.41 2.57
N GLU A 317 -19.69 -19.39 2.74
CA GLU A 317 -18.70 -19.39 3.83
C GLU A 317 -17.48 -18.52 3.51
N ASN A 318 -17.26 -18.20 2.24
CA ASN A 318 -16.19 -17.34 1.80
C ASN A 318 -16.57 -15.87 2.00
N LYS A 319 -15.57 -15.04 2.28
CA LYS A 319 -15.70 -13.61 2.46
C LYS A 319 -15.17 -12.88 1.22
N ILE A 320 -15.75 -11.74 0.87
CA ILE A 320 -15.31 -10.89 -0.25
C ILE A 320 -14.84 -9.55 0.30
N TYR A 321 -13.70 -9.09 -0.18
CA TYR A 321 -13.09 -7.82 0.21
C TYR A 321 -12.85 -6.93 -1.00
N VAL A 322 -12.97 -5.62 -0.82
CA VAL A 322 -12.56 -4.60 -1.80
C VAL A 322 -11.15 -4.17 -1.47
N VAL A 323 -10.22 -4.30 -2.43
CA VAL A 323 -8.81 -3.97 -2.21
C VAL A 323 -8.20 -3.20 -3.37
N GLY A 324 -7.17 -2.42 -3.07
CA GLY A 324 -6.32 -1.67 -4.00
C GLY A 324 -5.14 -1.03 -3.26
N ASP A 325 -4.36 -0.20 -3.93
CA ASP A 325 -3.26 0.53 -3.28
C ASP A 325 -3.76 1.47 -2.17
N PHE A 326 -4.97 2.01 -2.31
CA PHE A 326 -5.57 2.93 -1.35
C PHE A 326 -5.75 2.33 0.05
N ASN A 327 -5.83 1.01 0.16
CA ASN A 327 -5.92 0.29 1.43
C ASN A 327 -4.80 -0.75 1.62
N ASN A 328 -3.68 -0.61 0.89
CA ASN A 328 -2.52 -1.50 1.01
C ASN A 328 -2.86 -2.99 0.82
N TYR A 329 -3.90 -3.29 0.03
CA TYR A 329 -4.42 -4.66 -0.19
C TYR A 329 -4.75 -5.41 1.12
N GLU A 330 -5.19 -4.68 2.14
CA GLU A 330 -5.43 -5.22 3.46
C GLU A 330 -6.73 -6.03 3.52
N ILE A 331 -6.67 -7.18 4.19
CA ILE A 331 -7.82 -8.03 4.48
C ILE A 331 -8.24 -7.77 5.93
N SER A 332 -9.12 -6.78 6.13
CA SER A 332 -9.66 -6.40 7.44
C SER A 332 -11.18 -6.26 7.39
N GLU A 333 -11.84 -6.19 8.53
CA GLU A 333 -13.30 -6.04 8.60
C GLU A 333 -13.78 -4.71 7.98
N GLU A 334 -12.94 -3.66 7.93
CA GLU A 334 -13.26 -2.38 7.26
C GLU A 334 -13.53 -2.57 5.76
N TYR A 335 -12.85 -3.53 5.11
CA TYR A 335 -12.95 -3.74 3.65
C TYR A 335 -13.79 -4.96 3.27
N LEU A 336 -14.45 -5.58 4.26
CA LEU A 336 -15.32 -6.74 4.09
C LEU A 336 -16.68 -6.31 3.54
N MET A 337 -17.10 -6.92 2.44
CA MET A 337 -18.44 -6.72 1.89
C MET A 337 -19.50 -7.52 2.67
N ALA A 338 -20.61 -6.88 3.00
CA ALA A 338 -21.76 -7.51 3.59
C ALA A 338 -22.72 -8.05 2.52
N TYR A 339 -23.21 -9.27 2.70
CA TYR A 339 -24.19 -9.83 1.77
C TYR A 339 -25.62 -9.38 2.11
N ASN A 340 -26.26 -8.68 1.17
CA ASN A 340 -27.67 -8.29 1.24
C ASN A 340 -28.53 -9.29 0.46
N SER A 341 -29.23 -10.15 1.19
CA SER A 341 -30.04 -11.20 0.59
C SER A 341 -31.30 -10.69 -0.15
N ARG A 342 -31.78 -9.48 0.16
CA ARG A 342 -32.96 -8.89 -0.50
C ARG A 342 -32.65 -8.51 -1.95
N ASN A 343 -31.46 -7.95 -2.16
CA ASN A 343 -31.01 -7.47 -3.48
C ASN A 343 -30.11 -8.48 -4.19
N ASN A 344 -29.71 -9.56 -3.51
CA ASN A 344 -28.71 -10.54 -3.98
C ASN A 344 -27.36 -9.91 -4.32
N LEU A 345 -26.97 -8.91 -3.53
CA LEU A 345 -25.74 -8.12 -3.70
C LEU A 345 -24.82 -8.26 -2.49
N PHE A 346 -23.52 -8.21 -2.73
CA PHE A 346 -22.54 -7.84 -1.74
C PHE A 346 -22.37 -6.33 -1.78
N GLU A 347 -22.37 -5.69 -0.62
CA GLU A 347 -22.37 -4.23 -0.47
C GLU A 347 -21.29 -3.81 0.52
N LEU A 348 -20.64 -2.67 0.25
CA LEU A 348 -19.65 -2.05 1.13
C LEU A 348 -19.68 -0.54 0.92
N VAL A 349 -19.54 0.22 1.99
CA VAL A 349 -19.35 1.67 1.96
C VAL A 349 -17.98 2.01 2.50
N LEU A 350 -17.18 2.72 1.73
CA LEU A 350 -15.87 3.23 2.13
C LEU A 350 -15.83 4.74 2.04
N LYS A 351 -15.32 5.41 3.07
CA LYS A 351 -15.05 6.84 3.05
C LYS A 351 -13.69 7.06 2.38
N LEU A 352 -13.70 7.55 1.13
CA LEU A 352 -12.51 7.80 0.31
C LEU A 352 -12.46 9.26 -0.13
N LYS A 353 -11.25 9.79 -0.31
CA LYS A 353 -11.01 11.15 -0.81
C LYS A 353 -11.35 11.23 -2.30
N GLN A 354 -11.85 12.37 -2.80
CA GLN A 354 -12.12 12.55 -4.23
C GLN A 354 -10.90 12.19 -5.09
N GLY A 355 -11.14 11.46 -6.17
CA GLY A 355 -10.07 11.06 -7.06
C GLY A 355 -10.43 9.99 -8.06
N PHE A 356 -9.40 9.38 -8.60
CA PHE A 356 -9.44 8.18 -9.42
C PHE A 356 -8.88 7.01 -8.61
N TYR A 357 -9.57 5.88 -8.62
CA TYR A 357 -9.19 4.69 -7.85
C TYR A 357 -9.32 3.43 -8.68
N ASN A 358 -8.26 2.65 -8.71
CA ASN A 358 -8.33 1.25 -9.11
C ASN A 358 -8.70 0.38 -7.91
N TYR A 359 -9.56 -0.61 -8.12
CA TYR A 359 -9.93 -1.58 -7.11
C TYR A 359 -10.18 -2.97 -7.70
N LYS A 360 -10.13 -3.99 -6.89
CA LYS A 360 -10.51 -5.36 -7.23
C LYS A 360 -11.21 -6.03 -6.07
N TYR A 361 -11.97 -7.08 -6.37
CA TYR A 361 -12.58 -7.96 -5.38
C TYR A 361 -11.70 -9.18 -5.19
N ILE A 362 -11.43 -9.54 -3.92
CA ILE A 362 -10.78 -10.78 -3.56
C ILE A 362 -11.70 -11.63 -2.71
N ALA A 363 -11.74 -12.94 -2.98
CA ALA A 363 -12.43 -13.91 -2.16
C ALA A 363 -11.43 -14.61 -1.23
N VAL A 364 -11.83 -14.81 0.01
CA VAL A 364 -11.02 -15.42 1.05
C VAL A 364 -11.80 -16.54 1.72
N ASN A 365 -11.19 -17.70 1.89
CA ASN A 365 -11.83 -18.85 2.54
C ASN A 365 -11.76 -18.77 4.07
N LYS A 366 -12.33 -19.75 4.76
CA LYS A 366 -12.32 -19.85 6.23
C LYS A 366 -10.93 -19.88 6.86
N GLU A 367 -9.94 -20.43 6.14
CA GLU A 367 -8.54 -20.50 6.58
C GLU A 367 -7.79 -19.18 6.30
N LYS A 368 -8.49 -18.12 5.93
CA LYS A 368 -7.95 -16.81 5.55
C LYS A 368 -7.00 -16.85 4.33
N LYS A 369 -7.17 -17.84 3.44
CA LYS A 369 -6.41 -17.92 2.18
C LYS A 369 -7.20 -17.31 1.04
N ILE A 370 -6.50 -16.58 0.17
CA ILE A 370 -7.09 -16.01 -1.03
C ILE A 370 -7.44 -17.13 -2.01
N ILE A 371 -8.67 -17.07 -2.55
CA ILE A 371 -9.15 -17.92 -3.61
C ILE A 371 -8.92 -17.15 -4.92
N HIS A 372 -7.80 -17.43 -5.59
CA HIS A 372 -7.41 -16.70 -6.78
C HIS A 372 -8.42 -16.88 -7.92
N GLY A 373 -8.75 -15.79 -8.61
CA GLY A 373 -9.66 -15.79 -9.75
C GLY A 373 -11.13 -16.02 -9.44
N GLU A 374 -11.54 -16.20 -8.17
CA GLU A 374 -12.93 -16.52 -7.80
C GLU A 374 -13.95 -15.47 -8.24
N ILE A 375 -13.57 -14.19 -8.25
CA ILE A 375 -14.44 -13.09 -8.67
C ILE A 375 -14.04 -12.57 -10.05
N SER A 376 -12.76 -12.24 -10.22
CA SER A 376 -12.27 -11.53 -11.41
C SER A 376 -11.77 -12.45 -12.53
N GLY A 377 -11.57 -13.75 -12.26
CA GLY A 377 -10.84 -14.65 -13.15
C GLY A 377 -9.33 -14.44 -13.08
N ASN A 378 -8.60 -15.25 -13.83
CA ASN A 378 -7.16 -15.12 -14.04
C ASN A 378 -6.87 -15.24 -15.53
N PHE A 379 -6.04 -14.33 -16.05
CA PHE A 379 -5.67 -14.29 -17.45
C PHE A 379 -4.18 -14.00 -17.59
N ASP A 380 -3.48 -14.77 -18.38
CA ASP A 380 -2.07 -14.51 -18.67
C ASP A 380 -1.84 -13.23 -19.45
N GLU A 381 -2.87 -12.74 -20.13
CA GLU A 381 -2.90 -11.50 -20.92
C GLU A 381 -2.99 -10.24 -20.05
N THR A 382 -3.33 -10.35 -18.75
CA THR A 382 -3.49 -9.19 -17.84
C THR A 382 -2.23 -8.36 -17.77
N GLU A 383 -2.35 -7.03 -17.87
CA GLU A 383 -1.24 -6.12 -17.70
C GLU A 383 -0.83 -6.03 -16.22
N ASN A 384 0.40 -6.39 -15.92
CA ASN A 384 0.98 -6.34 -14.58
C ASN A 384 2.41 -5.82 -14.63
N GLU A 385 2.82 -5.08 -13.61
CA GLU A 385 4.22 -4.75 -13.32
C GLU A 385 4.76 -5.73 -12.28
N TYR A 386 5.93 -6.31 -12.54
CA TYR A 386 6.64 -7.16 -11.59
C TYR A 386 7.90 -6.47 -11.10
N ASN A 387 8.09 -6.46 -9.79
CA ASN A 387 9.24 -5.87 -9.13
C ASN A 387 10.12 -6.99 -8.56
N VAL A 388 11.41 -6.96 -8.88
CA VAL A 388 12.43 -7.89 -8.38
C VAL A 388 13.40 -7.10 -7.53
N ILE A 389 13.38 -7.30 -6.22
CA ILE A 389 14.28 -6.65 -5.26
C ILE A 389 15.42 -7.62 -4.94
N VAL A 390 16.66 -7.17 -5.11
CA VAL A 390 17.86 -7.97 -4.88
C VAL A 390 18.56 -7.54 -3.60
N TYR A 391 18.65 -8.45 -2.64
CA TYR A 391 19.34 -8.25 -1.37
C TYR A 391 20.67 -9.00 -1.36
N TYR A 392 21.65 -8.42 -0.72
CA TYR A 392 22.95 -9.03 -0.51
C TYR A 392 23.45 -8.77 0.91
N ARG A 393 23.83 -9.85 1.60
CA ARG A 393 24.52 -9.77 2.89
C ARG A 393 25.78 -10.61 2.83
N ASN A 394 26.94 -9.96 2.79
CA ASN A 394 28.21 -10.66 2.82
C ASN A 394 28.47 -11.24 4.22
N TYR A 395 29.40 -12.20 4.30
CA TYR A 395 29.81 -12.75 5.59
C TYR A 395 30.37 -11.64 6.49
N GLY A 396 29.89 -11.60 7.74
CA GLY A 396 30.28 -10.59 8.73
C GLY A 396 29.52 -9.26 8.63
N GLU A 397 28.69 -9.03 7.59
CA GLU A 397 27.81 -7.85 7.55
C GLU A 397 26.61 -8.03 8.47
N ARG A 398 26.16 -6.89 9.08
CA ARG A 398 25.08 -6.87 10.08
C ARG A 398 23.70 -6.55 9.52
N PHE A 399 23.58 -6.28 8.19
CA PHE A 399 22.34 -5.91 7.56
C PHE A 399 22.26 -6.43 6.12
N ASP A 400 21.05 -6.54 5.59
CA ASP A 400 20.79 -6.88 4.19
C ASP A 400 20.82 -5.57 3.36
N ARG A 401 21.80 -5.43 2.44
CA ARG A 401 21.82 -4.34 1.47
C ARG A 401 20.86 -4.65 0.36
N VAL A 402 20.10 -3.66 -0.11
CA VAL A 402 19.37 -3.77 -1.37
C VAL A 402 20.26 -3.24 -2.49
N VAL A 403 20.79 -4.15 -3.30
CA VAL A 403 21.85 -3.85 -4.28
C VAL A 403 21.37 -3.60 -5.69
N GLY A 404 20.08 -3.82 -5.94
CA GLY A 404 19.45 -3.52 -7.22
C GLY A 404 17.96 -3.88 -7.24
N VAL A 405 17.26 -3.28 -8.21
CA VAL A 405 15.85 -3.52 -8.48
C VAL A 405 15.66 -3.73 -9.97
N GLY A 406 14.86 -4.73 -10.34
CA GLY A 406 14.40 -4.98 -11.70
C GLY A 406 12.90 -4.79 -11.82
N LYS A 407 12.45 -4.35 -13.00
CA LYS A 407 11.03 -4.26 -13.36
C LYS A 407 10.76 -5.07 -14.62
N GLY A 408 9.63 -5.78 -14.65
CA GLY A 408 9.13 -6.48 -15.82
C GLY A 408 7.67 -6.13 -16.06
N LEU A 409 7.29 -5.93 -17.32
CA LEU A 409 5.91 -5.61 -17.71
C LEU A 409 5.35 -6.78 -18.51
N SER A 410 4.17 -7.27 -18.14
CA SER A 410 3.53 -8.39 -18.84
C SER A 410 2.89 -8.00 -20.17
N GLN A 411 2.71 -6.70 -20.46
CA GLN A 411 2.30 -6.26 -21.81
C GLN A 411 3.26 -6.69 -22.93
N PHE A 412 4.50 -7.08 -22.58
CA PHE A 412 5.50 -7.66 -23.48
C PHE A 412 5.69 -9.15 -23.24
N ILE A 413 4.64 -9.85 -22.79
CA ILE A 413 4.71 -11.27 -22.48
C ILE A 413 5.19 -12.09 -23.67
N THR A 414 6.10 -13.03 -23.43
CA THR A 414 6.64 -13.91 -24.44
C THR A 414 6.19 -15.37 -24.17
N ASN A 415 6.20 -16.19 -25.21
CA ASN A 415 5.83 -17.61 -25.11
C ASN A 415 6.99 -18.49 -24.64
#